data_2665ba668429ec0a05d3f99913757687
#
_entry.id   2665ba668429ec0a05d3f99913757687
#
_cell.length_a   1.000
_cell.length_b   1.000
_cell.length_c   1.000
_cell.angle_alpha   90.00
_cell.angle_beta   90.00
_cell.angle_gamma   90.00
#
_symmetry.space_group_name_H-M   'P 1'
#
loop_
_entity.id
_entity.type
_entity.pdbx_description
1 polymer ?
#
loop_
_entity_poly.entity_id
_entity_poly.type
_entity_poly.pdbx_seq_one_letter_code
_entity_poly.pdbx_strand_id
1 'polypeptide(L)'
;MTAFFVSRIEVKDAEKMQAYAAATGPTIAAHGGTLVLRGKAEKTLVGADAGPHMTGVVQFPDMKALEDWFNSDEYQRHADLRDEAGDVQFVVYEAPAA
;
A
#
# COMPACT_ATOMS: atom_id res chain seq x y z
N MET A 1 -5.13 18.86 -3.24
CA MET A 1 -4.28 17.93 -3.99
C MET A 1 -4.57 16.52 -3.52
N THR A 2 -4.59 15.59 -4.45
CA THR A 2 -4.84 14.18 -4.15
C THR A 2 -3.55 13.52 -3.66
N ALA A 3 -3.65 12.64 -2.69
CA ALA A 3 -2.51 11.87 -2.18
C ALA A 3 -2.64 10.40 -2.55
N PHE A 4 -1.50 9.78 -2.82
CA PHE A 4 -1.43 8.35 -3.14
C PHE A 4 -0.33 7.71 -2.32
N PHE A 5 -0.50 6.45 -1.92
CA PHE A 5 0.68 5.65 -1.66
C PHE A 5 0.80 4.56 -2.71
N VAL A 6 2.04 4.27 -3.09
CA VAL A 6 2.38 3.20 -4.01
C VAL A 6 3.18 2.17 -3.22
N SER A 7 2.69 0.95 -3.18
CA SER A 7 3.37 -0.12 -2.44
C SER A 7 4.24 -0.95 -3.38
N ARG A 8 5.38 -1.38 -2.83
CA ARG A 8 6.19 -2.45 -3.42
C ARG A 8 6.25 -3.57 -2.39
N ILE A 9 5.81 -4.75 -2.77
CA ILE A 9 5.65 -5.86 -1.83
C ILE A 9 6.32 -7.11 -2.39
N GLU A 10 7.33 -7.63 -1.67
CA GLU A 10 7.88 -8.94 -1.93
C GLU A 10 7.30 -9.89 -0.87
N VAL A 11 6.36 -10.73 -1.29
CA VAL A 11 5.64 -11.62 -0.38
C VAL A 11 6.55 -12.73 0.10
N LYS A 12 6.65 -12.90 1.43
CA LYS A 12 7.40 -13.99 2.05
C LYS A 12 6.48 -15.06 2.63
N ASP A 13 5.29 -14.66 3.07
CA ASP A 13 4.28 -15.56 3.63
C ASP A 13 2.92 -15.17 3.07
N ALA A 14 2.43 -15.97 2.14
CA ALA A 14 1.19 -15.66 1.42
C ALA A 14 -0.04 -15.64 2.34
N GLU A 15 -0.10 -16.53 3.33
CA GLU A 15 -1.23 -16.57 4.27
C GLU A 15 -1.27 -15.30 5.13
N LYS A 16 -0.11 -14.89 5.65
CA LYS A 16 -0.01 -13.66 6.43
C LYS A 16 -0.32 -12.44 5.58
N MET A 17 0.10 -12.43 4.31
CA MET A 17 -0.20 -11.32 3.41
C MET A 17 -1.70 -11.21 3.14
N GLN A 18 -2.39 -12.32 2.95
CA GLN A 18 -3.85 -12.34 2.80
C GLN A 18 -4.54 -11.84 4.06
N ALA A 19 -4.08 -12.28 5.23
CA ALA A 19 -4.63 -11.82 6.50
C ALA A 19 -4.41 -10.31 6.70
N TYR A 20 -3.22 -9.82 6.37
CA TYR A 20 -2.90 -8.40 6.44
C TYR A 20 -3.80 -7.59 5.51
N ALA A 21 -3.93 -8.00 4.25
CA ALA A 21 -4.75 -7.27 3.28
C ALA A 21 -6.23 -7.25 3.70
N ALA A 22 -6.75 -8.37 4.19
CA ALA A 22 -8.14 -8.46 4.66
C ALA A 22 -8.38 -7.57 5.88
N ALA A 23 -7.41 -7.47 6.79
CA ALA A 23 -7.54 -6.68 8.00
C ALA A 23 -7.40 -5.17 7.73
N THR A 24 -6.55 -4.78 6.77
CA THR A 24 -6.23 -3.36 6.56
C THR A 24 -7.10 -2.68 5.50
N GLY A 25 -7.69 -3.41 4.57
CA GLY A 25 -8.58 -2.85 3.57
C GLY A 25 -9.69 -1.97 4.14
N PRO A 26 -10.46 -2.47 5.15
CA PRO A 26 -11.50 -1.65 5.78
C PRO A 26 -10.97 -0.38 6.45
N THR A 27 -9.74 -0.38 6.97
CA THR A 27 -9.15 0.81 7.60
C THR A 27 -8.87 1.90 6.58
N ILE A 28 -8.44 1.51 5.38
CA ILE A 28 -8.22 2.43 4.26
C ILE A 28 -9.54 3.09 3.88
N ALA A 29 -10.59 2.30 3.68
CA ALA A 29 -11.91 2.82 3.33
C ALA A 29 -12.46 3.76 4.39
N ALA A 30 -12.25 3.44 5.68
CA ALA A 30 -12.71 4.28 6.79
C ALA A 30 -12.07 5.68 6.79
N HIS A 31 -10.91 5.84 6.16
CA HIS A 31 -10.21 7.12 6.04
C HIS A 31 -10.35 7.76 4.64
N GLY A 32 -11.32 7.29 3.86
CA GLY A 32 -11.59 7.84 2.53
C GLY A 32 -10.66 7.35 1.43
N GLY A 33 -9.88 6.31 1.71
CA GLY A 33 -8.97 5.73 0.73
C GLY A 33 -9.69 4.80 -0.24
N THR A 34 -9.18 4.75 -1.46
CA THR A 34 -9.70 3.91 -2.53
C THR A 34 -8.54 3.18 -3.21
N LEU A 35 -8.66 1.88 -3.37
CA LEU A 35 -7.69 1.11 -4.14
C LEU A 35 -7.87 1.43 -5.62
N VAL A 36 -6.84 2.01 -6.23
CA VAL A 36 -6.86 2.38 -7.65
C VAL A 36 -6.49 1.19 -8.53
N LEU A 37 -5.40 0.50 -8.17
CA LEU A 37 -4.99 -0.70 -8.88
C LEU A 37 -4.15 -1.59 -7.97
N ARG A 38 -4.09 -2.85 -8.35
CA ARG A 38 -3.22 -3.84 -7.74
C ARG A 38 -2.68 -4.71 -8.86
N GLY A 39 -1.40 -5.04 -8.81
CA GLY A 39 -0.81 -5.84 -9.85
C GLY A 39 0.46 -6.55 -9.43
N LYS A 40 0.90 -7.44 -10.28
CA LYS A 40 2.14 -8.20 -10.13
C LYS A 40 3.14 -7.66 -11.15
N ALA A 41 4.38 -7.43 -10.72
CA ALA A 41 5.42 -6.98 -11.64
C ALA A 41 5.64 -8.04 -12.72
N GLU A 42 5.61 -7.61 -13.98
CA GLU A 42 5.78 -8.50 -15.12
C GLU A 42 7.20 -8.42 -15.67
N LYS A 43 7.69 -7.21 -15.92
CA LYS A 43 9.04 -6.98 -16.43
C LYS A 43 9.47 -5.54 -16.21
N THR A 44 10.77 -5.31 -16.23
CA THR A 44 11.35 -3.96 -16.17
C THR A 44 11.72 -3.54 -17.59
N LEU A 45 11.18 -2.41 -18.05
CA LEU A 45 11.45 -1.90 -19.40
C LEU A 45 12.68 -1.01 -19.45
N VAL A 46 12.93 -0.26 -18.39
CA VAL A 46 14.05 0.69 -18.32
C VAL A 46 14.63 0.62 -16.90
N GLY A 47 15.93 0.64 -16.82
CA GLY A 47 16.65 0.63 -15.55
C GLY A 47 17.01 -0.78 -15.10
N ALA A 48 17.52 -0.89 -13.89
CA ALA A 48 17.90 -2.18 -13.31
C ALA A 48 16.67 -3.06 -13.10
N ASP A 49 16.84 -4.36 -13.25
CA ASP A 49 15.76 -5.32 -13.03
C ASP A 49 15.19 -5.16 -11.61
N ALA A 50 13.91 -4.82 -11.54
CA ALA A 50 13.24 -4.59 -10.27
C ALA A 50 12.93 -5.89 -9.52
N GLY A 51 13.01 -7.04 -10.20
CA GLY A 51 12.69 -8.34 -9.62
C GLY A 51 11.19 -8.55 -9.40
N PRO A 52 10.82 -9.75 -9.01
CA PRO A 52 9.40 -10.08 -8.78
C PRO A 52 8.86 -9.37 -7.54
N HIS A 53 7.73 -8.69 -7.70
CA HIS A 53 7.05 -8.04 -6.58
C HIS A 53 5.60 -7.72 -6.95
N MET A 54 4.81 -7.40 -5.93
CA MET A 54 3.45 -6.89 -6.11
C MET A 54 3.45 -5.39 -5.91
N THR A 55 2.51 -4.71 -6.53
CA THR A 55 2.28 -3.29 -6.30
C THR A 55 0.80 -3.03 -6.02
N GLY A 56 0.53 -1.99 -5.25
CA GLY A 56 -0.81 -1.45 -5.06
C GLY A 56 -0.73 0.05 -5.04
N VAL A 57 -1.73 0.69 -5.60
CA VAL A 57 -1.86 2.15 -5.57
C VAL A 57 -3.17 2.48 -4.86
N VAL A 58 -3.07 3.24 -3.78
CA VAL A 58 -4.22 3.66 -2.99
C VAL A 58 -4.29 5.18 -3.01
N GLN A 59 -5.47 5.71 -3.29
CA GLN A 59 -5.73 7.13 -3.36
C GLN A 59 -6.49 7.60 -2.13
N PHE A 60 -6.08 8.73 -1.58
CA PHE A 60 -6.79 9.45 -0.52
C PHE A 60 -7.17 10.84 -1.00
N PRO A 61 -8.22 11.45 -0.41
CA PRO A 61 -8.64 12.80 -0.81
C PRO A 61 -7.54 13.85 -0.69
N ASP A 62 -6.69 13.70 0.33
CA ASP A 62 -5.56 14.60 0.58
C ASP A 62 -4.50 13.90 1.44
N MET A 63 -3.38 14.59 1.63
CA MET A 63 -2.27 14.05 2.41
C MET A 63 -2.65 13.83 3.88
N LYS A 64 -3.47 14.72 4.45
CA LYS A 64 -3.90 14.58 5.84
C LYS A 64 -4.68 13.29 6.06
N ALA A 65 -5.59 12.95 5.15
CA ALA A 65 -6.36 11.71 5.24
C ALA A 65 -5.45 10.49 5.16
N LEU A 66 -4.45 10.52 4.29
CA LEU A 66 -3.47 9.44 4.17
C LEU A 66 -2.65 9.28 5.45
N GLU A 67 -2.13 10.39 5.97
CA GLU A 67 -1.32 10.36 7.19
C GLU A 67 -2.16 9.94 8.41
N ASP A 68 -3.41 10.41 8.51
CA ASP A 68 -4.33 10.01 9.57
C ASP A 68 -4.59 8.49 9.52
N TRP A 69 -4.75 7.95 8.33
CA TRP A 69 -4.89 6.50 8.16
C TRP A 69 -3.64 5.76 8.62
N PHE A 70 -2.47 6.17 8.12
CA PHE A 70 -1.22 5.47 8.44
C PHE A 70 -0.91 5.51 9.94
N ASN A 71 -1.19 6.63 10.59
CA ASN A 71 -0.93 6.82 12.02
C ASN A 71 -2.07 6.33 12.91
N SER A 72 -3.15 5.81 12.35
CA SER A 72 -4.28 5.31 13.13
C SER A 72 -3.92 4.02 13.86
N ASP A 73 -4.53 3.81 15.04
CA ASP A 73 -4.36 2.56 15.79
C ASP A 73 -4.90 1.38 14.99
N GLU A 74 -5.98 1.58 14.24
CA GLU A 74 -6.60 0.53 13.44
C GLU A 74 -5.63 -0.02 12.39
N TYR A 75 -4.82 0.84 11.78
CA TYR A 75 -3.81 0.38 10.83
C TYR A 75 -2.56 -0.12 11.54
N GLN A 76 -2.01 0.65 12.47
CA GLN A 76 -0.72 0.35 13.10
C GLN A 76 -0.71 -0.96 13.89
N ARG A 77 -1.87 -1.41 14.38
CA ARG A 77 -1.95 -2.72 15.06
C ARG A 77 -1.57 -3.88 14.16
N HIS A 78 -1.55 -3.70 12.85
CA HIS A 78 -1.20 -4.73 11.87
C HIS A 78 0.21 -4.58 11.32
N ALA A 79 1.03 -3.67 11.86
CA ALA A 79 2.39 -3.42 11.37
C ALA A 79 3.29 -4.64 11.49
N ASP A 80 3.20 -5.37 12.59
CA ASP A 80 4.00 -6.59 12.79
C ASP A 80 3.61 -7.67 11.78
N LEU A 81 2.31 -7.84 11.55
CA LEU A 81 1.82 -8.80 10.56
C LEU A 81 2.31 -8.43 9.16
N ARG A 82 2.27 -7.14 8.81
CA ARG A 82 2.81 -6.64 7.54
C ARG A 82 4.28 -7.05 7.37
N ASP A 83 5.09 -6.81 8.39
CA ASP A 83 6.53 -7.06 8.32
C ASP A 83 6.86 -8.55 8.30
N GLU A 84 6.04 -9.38 8.92
CA GLU A 84 6.16 -10.84 8.86
C GLU A 84 5.69 -11.40 7.52
N ALA A 85 4.74 -10.73 6.87
CA ALA A 85 4.16 -11.18 5.60
C ALA A 85 5.10 -10.99 4.41
N GLY A 86 6.00 -9.99 4.47
CA GLY A 86 6.93 -9.74 3.39
C GLY A 86 7.74 -8.47 3.57
N ASP A 87 8.52 -8.16 2.55
CA ASP A 87 9.22 -6.87 2.47
C ASP A 87 8.28 -5.87 1.81
N VAL A 88 7.86 -4.87 2.57
CA VAL A 88 6.86 -3.89 2.14
C VAL A 88 7.47 -2.50 2.18
N GLN A 89 7.34 -1.78 1.06
CA GLN A 89 7.71 -0.38 0.96
C GLN A 89 6.49 0.42 0.53
N PHE A 90 6.21 1.51 1.23
CA PHE A 90 5.20 2.48 0.82
C PHE A 90 5.89 3.79 0.46
N VAL A 91 5.68 4.26 -0.75
CA VAL A 91 6.12 5.59 -1.17
C VAL A 91 4.88 6.44 -1.38
N VAL A 92 4.88 7.62 -0.80
CA VAL A 92 3.74 8.54 -0.83
C VAL A 92 3.97 9.61 -1.87
N TYR A 93 2.93 9.88 -2.66
CA TYR A 93 2.96 10.89 -3.71
C TYR A 93 1.80 11.85 -3.53
N GLU A 94 2.02 13.11 -3.86
CA GLU A 94 0.97 14.11 -3.90
C GLU A 94 0.83 14.56 -5.35
N ALA A 95 -0.40 14.53 -5.86
CA ALA A 95 -0.67 14.91 -7.25
C ALA A 95 -1.59 16.12 -7.29
N PRO A 96 -1.39 17.06 -8.23
CA PRO A 96 -2.32 18.13 -8.40
C PRO A 96 -3.71 17.61 -8.83
N ALA A 97 -4.77 18.33 -8.48
CA ALA A 97 -6.09 17.99 -8.95
C ALA A 97 -6.15 18.10 -10.48
N ALA A 98 -6.81 17.13 -11.09
CA ALA A 98 -6.94 17.07 -12.54
C ALA A 98 -7.85 18.21 -13.06
#